data_bb36557b520c0eeb9c530b122f3ac0f7
#
_entry.id   bb36557b520c0eeb9c530b122f3ac0f7
#
_cell.length_a   1.000
_cell.length_b   1.000
_cell.length_c   1.000
_cell.angle_alpha   90.00
_cell.angle_beta   90.00
_cell.angle_gamma   90.00
#
_symmetry.space_group_name_H-M   'P 1'
#
loop_
_entity.id
_entity.type
_entity.pdbx_description
1 polymer ?
#
loop_
_entity_poly.entity_id
_entity_poly.type
_entity_poly.pdbx_seq_one_letter_code
_entity_poly.pdbx_strand_id
1 'polypeptide(L)'
;VDITFEPLNESHFPLMLKWLESPHIKRWWDQDVVYTLDLVKEKYMSYVKGYKQVSGSNKPIRAYIINVAQTPVGYIQIYNAYDFARSKPLLGLPENLGAFDIFIGEKEYLGKGIGSRAISEFFSIYNGGYSHIFADPDSNNVAAIKSYEKAGFKKLAEQKDVGEMWMIFTR
;
A
#
# COMPACT_ATOMS: atom_id res chain seq x y z
N VAL A 1 18.66 -9.94 6.01
CA VAL A 1 17.39 -10.58 5.60
C VAL A 1 17.03 -10.14 4.21
N ASP A 2 16.76 -11.10 3.35
CA ASP A 2 16.47 -10.85 1.94
C ASP A 2 14.98 -10.55 1.76
N ILE A 3 14.67 -9.37 1.22
CA ILE A 3 13.30 -8.95 0.91
C ILE A 3 13.14 -8.95 -0.61
N THR A 4 12.14 -9.68 -1.10
CA THR A 4 11.81 -9.75 -2.52
C THR A 4 10.33 -9.49 -2.75
N PHE A 5 9.96 -9.23 -4.00
CA PHE A 5 8.60 -8.89 -4.39
C PHE A 5 8.15 -9.81 -5.51
N GLU A 6 6.98 -10.38 -5.35
CA GLU A 6 6.39 -11.30 -6.32
C GLU A 6 5.07 -10.71 -6.80
N PRO A 7 4.83 -10.63 -8.11
CA PRO A 7 3.54 -10.15 -8.60
C PRO A 7 2.39 -10.93 -7.99
N LEU A 8 1.35 -10.22 -7.56
CA LEU A 8 0.14 -10.84 -7.03
C LEU A 8 -0.47 -11.76 -8.08
N ASN A 9 -0.84 -12.97 -7.69
CA ASN A 9 -1.55 -13.91 -8.55
C ASN A 9 -2.67 -14.62 -7.77
N GLU A 10 -3.49 -15.38 -8.46
CA GLU A 10 -4.66 -16.04 -7.85
C GLU A 10 -4.30 -16.96 -6.70
N SER A 11 -3.13 -17.60 -6.75
CA SER A 11 -2.71 -18.51 -5.66
C SER A 11 -2.49 -17.79 -4.33
N HIS A 12 -2.33 -16.47 -4.36
CA HIS A 12 -2.18 -15.65 -3.15
C HIS A 12 -3.51 -15.27 -2.49
N PHE A 13 -4.66 -15.51 -3.12
CA PHE A 13 -5.94 -15.03 -2.58
C PHE A 13 -6.31 -15.60 -1.22
N PRO A 14 -6.08 -16.88 -0.90
CA PRO A 14 -6.30 -17.37 0.46
C PRO A 14 -5.44 -16.65 1.50
N LEU A 15 -4.22 -16.31 1.13
CA LEU A 15 -3.30 -15.57 2.01
C LEU A 15 -3.77 -14.12 2.20
N MET A 16 -4.22 -13.46 1.13
CA MET A 16 -4.82 -12.13 1.21
C MET A 16 -6.05 -12.12 2.12
N LEU A 17 -6.91 -13.14 2.03
CA LEU A 17 -8.06 -13.28 2.91
C LEU A 17 -7.63 -13.37 4.38
N LYS A 18 -6.66 -14.22 4.68
CA LYS A 18 -6.11 -14.35 6.03
C LYS A 18 -5.64 -13.00 6.58
N TRP A 19 -4.87 -12.27 5.77
CA TRP A 19 -4.30 -10.99 6.19
C TRP A 19 -5.37 -9.91 6.35
N LEU A 20 -6.25 -9.76 5.36
CA LEU A 20 -7.29 -8.72 5.39
C LEU A 20 -8.28 -8.88 6.55
N GLU A 21 -8.50 -10.11 7.01
CA GLU A 21 -9.34 -10.39 8.16
C GLU A 21 -8.58 -10.42 9.50
N SER A 22 -7.26 -10.26 9.46
CA SER A 22 -6.46 -10.16 10.70
C SER A 22 -6.74 -8.82 11.39
N PRO A 23 -6.95 -8.80 12.72
CA PRO A 23 -7.30 -7.56 13.43
C PRO A 23 -6.31 -6.41 13.23
N HIS A 24 -5.00 -6.70 13.20
CA HIS A 24 -3.98 -5.67 13.04
C HIS A 24 -3.98 -5.02 11.65
N ILE A 25 -4.48 -5.72 10.61
CA ILE A 25 -4.66 -5.17 9.28
C ILE A 25 -6.00 -4.46 9.19
N LYS A 26 -7.08 -5.10 9.62
CA LYS A 26 -8.43 -4.56 9.53
C LYS A 26 -8.59 -3.24 10.28
N ARG A 27 -7.82 -3.02 11.31
CA ARG A 27 -7.81 -1.76 12.05
C ARG A 27 -7.58 -0.54 11.16
N TRP A 28 -6.79 -0.70 10.08
CA TRP A 28 -6.39 0.40 9.20
C TRP A 28 -6.77 0.21 7.73
N TRP A 29 -7.27 -0.96 7.36
CA TRP A 29 -7.48 -1.34 5.97
C TRP A 29 -8.86 -1.99 5.81
N ASP A 30 -9.73 -1.36 5.00
CA ASP A 30 -11.07 -1.89 4.68
C ASP A 30 -11.87 -2.32 5.93
N GLN A 31 -11.94 -1.44 6.92
CA GLN A 31 -12.57 -1.74 8.23
C GLN A 31 -14.03 -2.23 8.12
N ASP A 32 -14.75 -1.69 7.14
CA ASP A 32 -16.19 -1.97 6.98
C ASP A 32 -16.45 -3.19 6.10
N VAL A 33 -15.42 -3.85 5.62
CA VAL A 33 -15.56 -5.00 4.74
C VAL A 33 -15.27 -6.28 5.51
N VAL A 34 -16.22 -7.24 5.45
CA VAL A 34 -15.97 -8.60 5.91
C VAL A 34 -15.60 -9.42 4.67
N TYR A 35 -14.33 -9.72 4.55
CA TYR A 35 -13.84 -10.44 3.38
C TYR A 35 -14.19 -11.92 3.42
N THR A 36 -14.56 -12.45 2.26
CA THR A 36 -14.66 -13.87 1.95
C THR A 36 -13.71 -14.12 0.78
N LEU A 37 -13.45 -15.38 0.45
CA LEU A 37 -12.62 -15.70 -0.71
C LEU A 37 -13.22 -15.12 -2.00
N ASP A 38 -14.54 -15.14 -2.15
CA ASP A 38 -15.22 -14.56 -3.31
C ASP A 38 -15.02 -13.05 -3.39
N LEU A 39 -15.10 -12.34 -2.27
CA LEU A 39 -14.86 -10.89 -2.24
C LEU A 39 -13.40 -10.55 -2.55
N VAL A 40 -12.45 -11.35 -2.07
CA VAL A 40 -11.03 -11.18 -2.42
C VAL A 40 -10.84 -11.33 -3.93
N LYS A 41 -11.40 -12.37 -4.52
CA LYS A 41 -11.34 -12.57 -5.98
C LYS A 41 -11.98 -11.41 -6.73
N GLU A 42 -13.15 -10.98 -6.31
CA GLU A 42 -13.87 -9.87 -6.95
C GLU A 42 -13.04 -8.60 -6.95
N LYS A 43 -12.38 -8.28 -5.83
CA LYS A 43 -11.57 -7.07 -5.72
C LYS A 43 -10.22 -7.19 -6.44
N TYR A 44 -9.50 -8.28 -6.22
CA TYR A 44 -8.08 -8.37 -6.58
C TYR A 44 -7.80 -9.05 -7.91
N MET A 45 -8.78 -9.65 -8.58
CA MET A 45 -8.54 -10.28 -9.88
C MET A 45 -8.06 -9.26 -10.92
N SER A 46 -8.64 -8.08 -10.96
CA SER A 46 -8.18 -7.01 -11.87
C SER A 46 -6.78 -6.53 -11.49
N TYR A 47 -6.43 -6.52 -10.22
CA TYR A 47 -5.09 -6.14 -9.76
C TYR A 47 -4.03 -7.14 -10.25
N VAL A 48 -4.38 -8.44 -10.27
CA VAL A 48 -3.53 -9.47 -10.87
C VAL A 48 -3.26 -9.16 -12.34
N LYS A 49 -4.27 -8.62 -13.04
CA LYS A 49 -4.18 -8.22 -14.45
C LYS A 49 -3.56 -6.84 -14.66
N GLY A 50 -3.27 -6.11 -13.57
CA GLY A 50 -2.57 -4.83 -13.63
C GLY A 50 -3.45 -3.59 -13.68
N TYR A 51 -4.74 -3.70 -13.35
CA TYR A 51 -5.63 -2.54 -13.38
C TYR A 51 -6.72 -2.60 -12.30
N LYS A 52 -7.29 -1.43 -12.04
CA LYS A 52 -8.53 -1.28 -11.28
C LYS A 52 -9.49 -0.44 -12.12
N GLN A 53 -10.73 -0.87 -12.22
CA GLN A 53 -11.75 -0.13 -12.94
C GLN A 53 -12.28 1.03 -12.08
N VAL A 54 -12.25 2.23 -12.62
CA VAL A 54 -12.75 3.45 -11.97
C VAL A 54 -13.60 4.21 -12.96
N SER A 55 -14.90 4.37 -12.67
CA SER A 55 -15.85 5.11 -13.51
C SER A 55 -15.82 4.65 -14.97
N GLY A 56 -15.76 3.34 -15.20
CA GLY A 56 -15.74 2.74 -16.54
C GLY A 56 -14.38 2.74 -17.24
N SER A 57 -13.33 3.29 -16.62
CA SER A 57 -11.96 3.28 -17.16
C SER A 57 -11.07 2.34 -16.35
N ASN A 58 -10.17 1.64 -17.05
CA ASN A 58 -9.16 0.81 -16.39
C ASN A 58 -7.96 1.69 -16.04
N LYS A 59 -7.65 1.80 -14.75
CA LYS A 59 -6.50 2.55 -14.25
C LYS A 59 -5.39 1.60 -13.83
N PRO A 60 -4.14 1.84 -14.23
CA PRO A 60 -3.03 0.96 -13.86
C PRO A 60 -2.84 0.87 -12.36
N ILE A 61 -2.61 -0.36 -11.88
CA ILE A 61 -2.18 -0.62 -10.50
C ILE A 61 -1.24 -1.81 -10.53
N ARG A 62 -0.15 -1.74 -9.76
CA ARG A 62 0.80 -2.84 -9.64
C ARG A 62 0.77 -3.35 -8.20
N ALA A 63 0.47 -4.62 -8.04
CA ALA A 63 0.29 -5.27 -6.76
C ALA A 63 1.30 -6.41 -6.60
N TYR A 64 1.95 -6.46 -5.43
CA TYR A 64 3.00 -7.44 -5.15
C TYR A 64 2.85 -8.02 -3.76
N ILE A 65 3.24 -9.28 -3.62
CA ILE A 65 3.47 -9.93 -2.33
C ILE A 65 4.90 -9.62 -1.90
N ILE A 66 5.06 -9.26 -0.64
CA ILE A 66 6.37 -9.04 -0.01
C ILE A 66 6.82 -10.37 0.58
N ASN A 67 8.00 -10.84 0.17
CA ASN A 67 8.60 -12.05 0.71
C ASN A 67 9.83 -11.70 1.55
N VAL A 68 9.99 -12.38 2.68
CA VAL A 68 11.21 -12.36 3.48
C VAL A 68 11.80 -13.76 3.44
N ALA A 69 12.99 -13.90 2.88
CA ALA A 69 13.63 -15.20 2.69
C ALA A 69 12.66 -16.24 2.07
N GLN A 70 11.96 -15.84 1.01
CA GLN A 70 10.97 -16.64 0.27
C GLN A 70 9.65 -16.93 1.02
N THR A 71 9.47 -16.42 2.22
CA THR A 71 8.22 -16.55 2.97
C THR A 71 7.35 -15.33 2.73
N PRO A 72 6.11 -15.48 2.24
CA PRO A 72 5.19 -14.35 2.06
C PRO A 72 4.82 -13.73 3.41
N VAL A 73 5.03 -12.44 3.57
CA VAL A 73 4.78 -11.75 4.84
C VAL A 73 3.89 -10.51 4.71
N GLY A 74 3.68 -10.00 3.50
CA GLY A 74 2.90 -8.77 3.33
C GLY A 74 2.57 -8.46 1.89
N TYR A 75 2.03 -7.27 1.69
CA TYR A 75 1.48 -6.82 0.42
C TYR A 75 1.82 -5.36 0.18
N ILE A 76 2.12 -5.00 -1.06
CA ILE A 76 2.35 -3.62 -1.47
C ILE A 76 1.75 -3.38 -2.85
N GLN A 77 1.15 -2.21 -3.04
CA GLN A 77 0.64 -1.77 -4.34
C GLN A 77 1.07 -0.35 -4.63
N ILE A 78 1.28 -0.03 -5.91
CA ILE A 78 1.64 1.30 -6.38
C ILE A 78 0.78 1.70 -7.58
N TYR A 79 0.40 2.97 -7.63
CA TYR A 79 -0.50 3.51 -8.65
C TYR A 79 -0.32 5.03 -8.77
N ASN A 80 -0.91 5.63 -9.81
CA ASN A 80 -0.93 7.09 -9.95
C ASN A 80 -1.89 7.68 -8.92
N ALA A 81 -1.39 8.61 -8.09
CA ALA A 81 -2.16 9.19 -6.99
C ALA A 81 -3.47 9.88 -7.45
N TYR A 82 -3.50 10.36 -8.68
CA TYR A 82 -4.67 11.09 -9.22
C TYR A 82 -5.72 10.18 -9.87
N ASP A 83 -5.43 8.90 -10.02
CA ASP A 83 -6.35 7.96 -10.69
C ASP A 83 -7.49 7.49 -9.79
N PHE A 84 -7.35 7.60 -8.47
CA PHE A 84 -8.31 7.05 -7.52
C PHE A 84 -8.82 8.12 -6.57
N ALA A 85 -10.06 7.96 -6.09
CA ALA A 85 -10.68 8.90 -5.16
C ALA A 85 -9.87 9.00 -3.86
N ARG A 86 -9.73 10.22 -3.35
CA ARG A 86 -9.08 10.54 -2.09
C ARG A 86 -10.06 11.19 -1.13
N SER A 87 -9.72 11.19 0.15
CA SER A 87 -10.54 11.84 1.19
C SER A 87 -10.74 13.32 0.93
N LYS A 88 -9.76 13.95 0.26
CA LYS A 88 -9.84 15.32 -0.21
C LYS A 88 -8.94 15.52 -1.42
N PRO A 89 -9.18 16.55 -2.25
CA PRO A 89 -8.37 16.79 -3.46
C PRO A 89 -6.89 17.02 -3.14
N LEU A 90 -6.02 16.49 -3.99
CA LEU A 90 -4.57 16.63 -3.88
C LEU A 90 -4.11 17.92 -4.56
N LEU A 91 -4.47 19.06 -3.98
CA LEU A 91 -4.14 20.37 -4.54
C LEU A 91 -2.71 20.77 -4.17
N GLY A 92 -2.00 21.38 -5.13
CA GLY A 92 -0.65 21.90 -4.89
C GLY A 92 0.45 20.85 -4.80
N LEU A 93 0.17 19.59 -5.16
CA LEU A 93 1.15 18.52 -5.19
C LEU A 93 1.71 18.33 -6.60
N PRO A 94 2.89 17.68 -6.76
CA PRO A 94 3.48 17.46 -8.08
C PRO A 94 2.54 16.74 -9.03
N GLU A 95 2.63 17.04 -10.33
CA GLU A 95 1.83 16.36 -11.35
C GLU A 95 2.23 14.89 -11.51
N ASN A 96 3.53 14.59 -11.43
CA ASN A 96 4.03 13.23 -11.52
C ASN A 96 4.10 12.63 -10.11
N LEU A 97 2.97 12.15 -9.63
CA LEU A 97 2.80 11.69 -8.26
C LEU A 97 2.28 10.26 -8.24
N GLY A 98 3.07 9.35 -7.71
CA GLY A 98 2.61 8.02 -7.37
C GLY A 98 2.01 7.99 -5.97
N ALA A 99 1.30 6.93 -5.67
CA ALA A 99 0.84 6.61 -4.33
C ALA A 99 1.01 5.11 -4.11
N PHE A 100 1.09 4.71 -2.85
CA PHE A 100 1.24 3.31 -2.51
C PHE A 100 0.45 2.98 -1.25
N ASP A 101 0.19 1.70 -1.09
CA ASP A 101 -0.37 1.15 0.15
C ASP A 101 0.40 -0.13 0.48
N ILE A 102 0.66 -0.34 1.76
CA ILE A 102 1.45 -1.46 2.23
C ILE A 102 0.89 -2.01 3.54
N PHE A 103 0.98 -3.32 3.72
CA PHE A 103 0.83 -3.91 5.05
C PHE A 103 1.74 -5.13 5.21
N ILE A 104 2.13 -5.39 6.45
CA ILE A 104 2.79 -6.63 6.85
C ILE A 104 1.72 -7.51 7.51
N GLY A 105 1.36 -8.59 6.84
CA GLY A 105 0.26 -9.46 7.26
C GLY A 105 0.64 -10.46 8.35
N GLU A 106 1.89 -10.92 8.37
CA GLU A 106 2.36 -11.91 9.33
C GLU A 106 2.86 -11.21 10.60
N LYS A 107 2.20 -11.48 11.73
CA LYS A 107 2.45 -10.78 13.00
C LYS A 107 3.89 -10.92 13.50
N GLU A 108 4.51 -12.05 13.29
CA GLU A 108 5.89 -12.30 13.75
C GLU A 108 6.93 -11.43 13.03
N TYR A 109 6.54 -10.76 11.96
CA TYR A 109 7.42 -9.83 11.23
C TYR A 109 7.17 -8.36 11.56
N LEU A 110 6.22 -8.07 12.45
CA LEU A 110 5.95 -6.71 12.90
C LEU A 110 7.03 -6.22 13.88
N GLY A 111 7.30 -4.92 13.89
CA GLY A 111 8.24 -4.30 14.80
C GLY A 111 9.71 -4.63 14.53
N LYS A 112 10.04 -5.17 13.36
CA LYS A 112 11.40 -5.56 12.98
C LYS A 112 11.99 -4.73 11.86
N GLY A 113 11.34 -3.63 11.49
CA GLY A 113 11.80 -2.75 10.41
C GLY A 113 11.55 -3.28 9.01
N ILE A 114 10.79 -4.37 8.85
CA ILE A 114 10.50 -4.97 7.55
C ILE A 114 9.74 -4.00 6.66
N GLY A 115 8.72 -3.32 7.21
CA GLY A 115 7.92 -2.37 6.44
C GLY A 115 8.74 -1.27 5.80
N SER A 116 9.58 -0.59 6.58
CA SER A 116 10.41 0.51 6.06
C SER A 116 11.45 0.02 5.05
N ARG A 117 12.05 -1.15 5.29
CA ARG A 117 12.99 -1.75 4.34
C ARG A 117 12.29 -2.16 3.05
N ALA A 118 11.11 -2.77 3.15
CA ALA A 118 10.33 -3.15 1.97
C ALA A 118 10.00 -1.93 1.11
N ILE A 119 9.58 -0.82 1.73
CA ILE A 119 9.28 0.43 1.02
C ILE A 119 10.52 0.92 0.27
N SER A 120 11.66 1.03 0.96
CA SER A 120 12.90 1.52 0.35
C SER A 120 13.36 0.65 -0.81
N GLU A 121 13.35 -0.67 -0.63
CA GLU A 121 13.78 -1.61 -1.66
C GLU A 121 12.79 -1.65 -2.83
N PHE A 122 11.48 -1.56 -2.55
CA PHE A 122 10.46 -1.54 -3.59
C PHE A 122 10.63 -0.33 -4.50
N PHE A 123 10.81 0.87 -3.95
CA PHE A 123 10.94 2.08 -4.76
C PHE A 123 12.28 2.14 -5.52
N SER A 124 13.30 1.45 -5.08
CA SER A 124 14.54 1.33 -5.83
C SER A 124 14.38 0.47 -7.10
N ILE A 125 13.41 -0.44 -7.09
CA ILE A 125 13.16 -1.38 -8.19
C ILE A 125 11.94 -0.96 -9.01
N TYR A 126 10.82 -0.63 -8.34
CA TYR A 126 9.51 -0.42 -8.95
C TYR A 126 8.98 0.98 -8.63
N ASN A 127 9.67 2.00 -9.10
CA ASN A 127 9.24 3.39 -8.84
C ASN A 127 8.11 3.85 -9.76
N GLY A 128 7.75 3.09 -10.78
CA GLY A 128 6.68 3.42 -11.73
C GLY A 128 6.95 4.65 -12.60
N GLY A 129 8.18 5.20 -12.57
CA GLY A 129 8.51 6.44 -13.26
C GLY A 129 8.06 7.70 -12.53
N TYR A 130 7.53 7.56 -11.30
CA TYR A 130 7.07 8.70 -10.52
C TYR A 130 8.26 9.47 -9.93
N SER A 131 8.21 10.80 -10.00
CA SER A 131 9.23 11.67 -9.37
C SER A 131 8.99 11.79 -7.86
N HIS A 132 7.75 11.67 -7.43
CA HIS A 132 7.33 11.77 -6.04
C HIS A 132 6.32 10.67 -5.72
N ILE A 133 6.33 10.21 -4.47
CA ILE A 133 5.37 9.22 -3.98
C ILE A 133 4.63 9.81 -2.78
N PHE A 134 3.32 9.72 -2.81
CA PHE A 134 2.42 10.24 -1.79
C PHE A 134 1.98 9.12 -0.85
N ALA A 135 1.81 9.45 0.44
CA ALA A 135 1.20 8.58 1.43
C ALA A 135 0.27 9.39 2.33
N ASP A 136 -0.84 8.79 2.72
CA ASP A 136 -1.86 9.42 3.56
C ASP A 136 -2.31 8.50 4.71
N PRO A 137 -1.38 8.02 5.55
CA PRO A 137 -1.76 7.16 6.67
C PRO A 137 -2.69 7.90 7.63
N ASP A 138 -3.55 7.13 8.31
CA ASP A 138 -4.35 7.65 9.42
C ASP A 138 -3.42 8.32 10.43
N SER A 139 -3.80 9.51 10.92
CA SER A 139 -2.99 10.27 11.88
C SER A 139 -2.68 9.49 13.15
N ASN A 140 -3.54 8.55 13.53
CA ASN A 140 -3.36 7.70 14.70
C ASN A 140 -2.49 6.47 14.43
N ASN A 141 -2.18 6.19 13.16
CA ASN A 141 -1.34 5.05 12.80
C ASN A 141 0.14 5.45 12.92
N VAL A 142 0.58 5.60 14.17
CA VAL A 142 1.94 6.06 14.50
C VAL A 142 3.00 5.11 13.94
N ALA A 143 2.75 3.82 13.96
CA ALA A 143 3.68 2.82 13.43
C ALA A 143 3.91 3.01 11.93
N ALA A 144 2.84 3.23 11.16
CA ALA A 144 2.96 3.48 9.72
C ALA A 144 3.73 4.78 9.44
N ILE A 145 3.37 5.86 10.14
CA ILE A 145 4.03 7.17 9.97
C ILE A 145 5.53 7.06 10.24
N LYS A 146 5.92 6.42 11.32
CA LYS A 146 7.34 6.21 11.64
C LYS A 146 8.06 5.34 10.62
N SER A 147 7.40 4.29 10.15
CA SER A 147 7.94 3.40 9.13
C SER A 147 8.20 4.15 7.81
N TYR A 148 7.27 5.02 7.42
CA TYR A 148 7.41 5.83 6.21
C TYR A 148 8.51 6.89 6.36
N GLU A 149 8.59 7.54 7.51
CA GLU A 149 9.69 8.48 7.79
C GLU A 149 11.04 7.79 7.72
N LYS A 150 11.15 6.59 8.27
CA LYS A 150 12.38 5.80 8.22
C LYS A 150 12.75 5.40 6.79
N ALA A 151 11.76 5.22 5.93
CA ALA A 151 11.97 4.93 4.50
C ALA A 151 12.30 6.18 3.68
N GLY A 152 12.26 7.37 4.26
CA GLY A 152 12.62 8.62 3.60
C GLY A 152 11.47 9.57 3.30
N PHE A 153 10.26 9.24 3.70
CA PHE A 153 9.12 10.14 3.56
C PHE A 153 9.24 11.31 4.53
N LYS A 154 8.76 12.47 4.09
CA LYS A 154 8.64 13.67 4.92
C LYS A 154 7.18 14.02 5.11
N LYS A 155 6.83 14.48 6.32
CA LYS A 155 5.49 14.99 6.58
C LYS A 155 5.28 16.29 5.81
N LEU A 156 4.15 16.39 5.12
CA LEU A 156 3.70 17.65 4.49
C LEU A 156 2.80 18.42 5.43
N ALA A 157 1.68 17.81 5.83
CA ALA A 157 0.73 18.43 6.74
C ALA A 157 -0.23 17.36 7.29
N GLU A 158 -0.67 17.56 8.53
CA GLU A 158 -1.78 16.78 9.08
C GLU A 158 -3.09 17.37 8.56
N GLN A 159 -3.93 16.52 7.99
CA GLN A 159 -5.26 16.87 7.49
C GLN A 159 -6.28 16.50 8.58
N LYS A 160 -6.44 17.39 9.56
CA LYS A 160 -7.24 17.11 10.77
C LYS A 160 -8.71 16.84 10.47
N ASP A 161 -9.24 17.48 9.43
CA ASP A 161 -10.63 17.31 9.00
C ASP A 161 -10.96 15.90 8.52
N VAL A 162 -9.97 15.16 8.02
CA VAL A 162 -10.12 13.78 7.55
C VAL A 162 -9.28 12.77 8.34
N GLY A 163 -8.51 13.24 9.33
CA GLY A 163 -7.72 12.36 10.21
C GLY A 163 -6.54 11.69 9.53
N GLU A 164 -5.90 12.37 8.58
CA GLU A 164 -4.77 11.83 7.81
C GLU A 164 -3.51 12.67 8.00
N MET A 165 -2.35 12.01 7.99
CA MET A 165 -1.05 12.66 7.87
C MET A 165 -0.58 12.53 6.43
N TRP A 166 -0.53 13.62 5.71
CA TRP A 166 -0.01 13.62 4.34
C TRP A 166 1.52 13.62 4.36
N MET A 167 2.10 12.73 3.60
CA MET A 167 3.54 12.53 3.52
C MET A 167 3.99 12.39 2.07
N ILE A 168 5.23 12.76 1.79
CA ILE A 168 5.79 12.69 0.46
C ILE A 168 7.22 12.16 0.47
N PHE A 169 7.54 11.35 -0.53
CA PHE A 169 8.88 10.88 -0.81
C PHE A 169 9.32 11.48 -2.14
N THR A 170 10.53 12.05 -2.18
CA THR A 170 11.12 12.63 -3.39
C THR A 170 12.27 11.73 -3.83
N ARG A 171 12.24 11.32 -5.09
CA ARG A 171 13.31 10.51 -5.67
C ARG A 171 14.54 11.33 -6.00
#